data_42b5c67bc56df81fd6f2dddedc23320c
#
_entry.id   42b5c67bc56df81fd6f2dddedc23320c
#
_cell.length_a   1.000
_cell.length_b   1.000
_cell.length_c   1.000
_cell.angle_alpha   90.00
_cell.angle_beta   90.00
_cell.angle_gamma   90.00
#
_symmetry.space_group_name_H-M   'P 1'
#
loop_
_entity.id
_entity.type
_entity.pdbx_description
1 polymer ?
#
loop_
_entity_poly.entity_id
_entity_poly.type
_entity_poly.pdbx_seq_one_letter_code
_entity_poly.pdbx_strand_id
1 'polypeptide(L)'
;MPAKVYVNRTLNMKKIRYIGLDMDHTLIRYKSLNFERLSHTKVIEKLLKRGYPDVIKSLQFDDNLAIRGLVIDRDKGNLLKLNRYTAIRASFHGLKPLDFKMHQKIYRSTYIDLSTGGYMAVDTFFSYSLAVLYTQLVELKDSNPNLQFPEYARIADDCLDAVDEAHRDGSLKEEVKKNLDHYIIKDPKMVEDLEKYKKHGKKIFILTNSDYHYTKLLLDYAIAPFLKEHKSWLDLFEFVITFAQKPKFFYEGNRFLRVNPADGTMTNVEDKLAPGMYQGGNAKQFTTELGLEGDDILYIGDHIYGDILRLKKDCNWRTAMVLEELEPEIENNAKAEPINAEIEVLMKQKEPFEDELTVLMTRKIEEGVVDDGKIEALQK
;
A
#
# COMPACT_ATOMS: atom_id res chain seq x y z
N MET A 1 9.88 17.15 14.43
CA MET A 1 9.02 18.24 13.91
C MET A 1 7.58 17.72 13.90
N PRO A 2 6.54 18.57 14.01
CA PRO A 2 5.18 18.07 13.82
C PRO A 2 5.04 17.56 12.36
N ALA A 3 4.35 16.44 12.18
CA ALA A 3 4.07 15.88 10.86
C ALA A 3 3.34 16.92 10.00
N LYS A 4 3.74 17.05 8.74
CA LYS A 4 3.10 17.97 7.81
C LYS A 4 1.81 17.37 7.28
N VAL A 5 0.77 18.19 7.17
CA VAL A 5 -0.50 17.81 6.54
C VAL A 5 -0.59 18.45 5.17
N TYR A 6 -0.73 17.62 4.13
CA TYR A 6 -0.85 18.06 2.74
C TYR A 6 -2.34 18.06 2.35
N VAL A 7 -2.85 19.21 1.98
CA VAL A 7 -4.28 19.41 1.70
C VAL A 7 -4.51 19.53 0.19
N ASN A 8 -5.18 18.55 -0.40
CA ASN A 8 -5.62 18.62 -1.79
C ASN A 8 -7.07 19.12 -1.96
N ARG A 9 -7.86 19.11 -0.87
CA ARG A 9 -9.22 19.68 -0.80
C ARG A 9 -9.46 20.27 0.58
N THR A 10 -10.17 21.40 0.63
CA THR A 10 -10.53 22.03 1.90
C THR A 10 -11.44 21.11 2.72
N LEU A 11 -11.08 20.89 3.97
CA LEU A 11 -11.84 20.11 4.95
C LEU A 11 -12.29 21.04 6.07
N ASN A 12 -13.60 21.13 6.30
CA ASN A 12 -14.15 21.87 7.43
C ASN A 12 -14.37 20.94 8.62
N MET A 13 -13.42 20.90 9.53
CA MET A 13 -13.47 20.04 10.74
C MET A 13 -14.68 20.34 11.65
N LYS A 14 -15.32 21.53 11.55
CA LYS A 14 -16.54 21.82 12.33
C LYS A 14 -17.72 20.96 11.90
N LYS A 15 -17.79 20.57 10.62
CA LYS A 15 -18.85 19.71 10.09
C LYS A 15 -18.63 18.24 10.44
N ILE A 16 -17.39 17.81 10.68
CA ILE A 16 -17.08 16.44 11.01
C ILE A 16 -17.62 16.11 12.41
N ARG A 17 -18.48 15.12 12.52
CA ARG A 17 -19.04 14.59 13.76
C ARG A 17 -18.28 13.34 14.22
N TYR A 18 -17.92 12.48 13.27
CA TYR A 18 -17.23 11.22 13.51
C TYR A 18 -15.86 11.19 12.82
N ILE A 19 -14.85 10.72 13.53
CA ILE A 19 -13.51 10.44 13.00
C ILE A 19 -13.32 8.94 13.03
N GLY A 20 -13.26 8.31 11.87
CA GLY A 20 -12.95 6.88 11.71
C GLY A 20 -11.46 6.68 11.43
N LEU A 21 -10.89 5.69 12.05
CA LEU A 21 -9.48 5.36 11.93
C LEU A 21 -9.34 3.90 11.49
N ASP A 22 -8.54 3.64 10.47
CA ASP A 22 -7.94 2.32 10.34
C ASP A 22 -6.97 2.09 11.51
N MET A 23 -6.67 0.85 11.79
CA MET A 23 -5.78 0.51 12.91
C MET A 23 -4.34 0.36 12.45
N ASP A 24 -4.07 -0.63 11.62
CA ASP A 24 -2.71 -0.99 11.23
C ASP A 24 -2.10 0.07 10.29
N HIS A 25 -0.87 0.49 10.54
CA HIS A 25 -0.18 1.58 9.82
C HIS A 25 -0.89 2.94 9.81
N THR A 26 -1.97 3.08 10.56
CA THR A 26 -2.72 4.34 10.73
C THR A 26 -2.75 4.79 12.18
N LEU A 27 -3.64 4.20 13.00
CA LEU A 27 -3.72 4.46 14.43
C LEU A 27 -2.53 3.85 15.17
N ILE A 28 -2.18 2.63 14.83
CA ILE A 28 -1.01 1.92 15.36
C ILE A 28 0.11 2.01 14.34
N ARG A 29 1.17 2.72 14.71
CA ARG A 29 2.33 2.90 13.85
C ARG A 29 3.29 1.72 14.02
N TYR A 30 3.72 1.18 12.89
CA TYR A 30 4.71 0.11 12.85
C TYR A 30 6.12 0.68 12.60
N LYS A 31 7.14 -0.03 13.05
CA LYS A 31 8.50 0.12 12.53
C LYS A 31 8.57 -0.62 11.20
N SER A 32 8.15 0.07 10.14
CA SER A 32 7.81 -0.52 8.84
C SER A 32 8.93 -1.41 8.29
N LEU A 33 10.20 -0.99 8.36
CA LEU A 33 11.32 -1.81 7.90
C LEU A 33 11.48 -3.13 8.66
N ASN A 34 11.24 -3.12 9.98
CA ASN A 34 11.32 -4.35 10.77
C ASN A 34 10.19 -5.31 10.42
N PHE A 35 9.01 -4.78 10.19
CA PHE A 35 7.86 -5.57 9.76
C PHE A 35 8.05 -6.15 8.36
N GLU A 36 8.57 -5.36 7.41
CA GLU A 36 8.86 -5.83 6.05
C GLU A 36 9.95 -6.91 6.02
N ARG A 37 11.00 -6.77 6.83
CA ARG A 37 12.02 -7.83 7.00
C ARG A 37 11.41 -9.13 7.55
N LEU A 38 10.49 -9.02 8.50
CA LEU A 38 9.74 -10.18 9.01
C LEU A 38 8.89 -10.80 7.91
N SER A 39 8.11 -9.98 7.18
CA SER A 39 7.27 -10.43 6.08
C SER A 39 8.09 -11.16 5.01
N HIS A 40 9.18 -10.56 4.55
CA HIS A 40 10.11 -11.16 3.60
C HIS A 40 10.62 -12.53 4.07
N THR A 41 11.03 -12.64 5.33
CA THR A 41 11.50 -13.91 5.91
C THR A 41 10.38 -14.95 5.93
N LYS A 42 9.16 -14.57 6.34
CA LYS A 42 8.01 -15.49 6.40
C LYS A 42 7.57 -15.95 5.01
N VAL A 43 7.66 -15.08 4.01
CA VAL A 43 7.38 -15.44 2.62
C VAL A 43 8.41 -16.45 2.09
N ILE A 44 9.70 -16.25 2.36
CA ILE A 44 10.76 -17.23 2.03
C ILE A 44 10.47 -18.59 2.65
N GLU A 45 10.10 -18.65 3.95
CA GLU A 45 9.75 -19.90 4.62
C GLU A 45 8.60 -20.64 3.90
N LYS A 46 7.61 -19.90 3.38
CA LYS A 46 6.48 -20.47 2.64
C LYS A 46 6.86 -20.93 1.23
N LEU A 47 7.69 -20.16 0.52
CA LEU A 47 8.18 -20.54 -0.80
C LEU A 47 9.05 -21.82 -0.73
N LEU A 48 9.87 -21.97 0.30
CA LEU A 48 10.62 -23.21 0.54
C LEU A 48 9.69 -24.42 0.70
N LYS A 49 8.58 -24.27 1.42
CA LYS A 49 7.56 -25.33 1.56
C LYS A 49 6.87 -25.67 0.22
N ARG A 50 6.84 -24.71 -0.72
CA ARG A 50 6.32 -24.90 -2.08
C ARG A 50 7.35 -25.50 -3.04
N GLY A 51 8.56 -25.83 -2.57
CA GLY A 51 9.61 -26.49 -3.35
C GLY A 51 10.58 -25.56 -4.06
N TYR A 52 10.64 -24.28 -3.69
CA TYR A 52 11.69 -23.38 -4.20
C TYR A 52 13.06 -23.82 -3.74
N PRO A 53 14.13 -23.59 -4.55
CA PRO A 53 15.48 -23.99 -4.22
C PRO A 53 16.00 -23.37 -2.93
N ASP A 54 16.79 -24.13 -2.16
CA ASP A 54 17.35 -23.71 -0.87
C ASP A 54 18.18 -22.43 -0.89
N VAL A 55 18.69 -22.05 -2.05
CA VAL A 55 19.47 -20.80 -2.23
C VAL A 55 18.70 -19.57 -1.80
N ILE A 56 17.35 -19.58 -1.88
CA ILE A 56 16.51 -18.43 -1.48
C ILE A 56 16.61 -18.12 0.03
N LYS A 57 17.09 -19.05 0.86
CA LYS A 57 17.32 -18.84 2.31
C LYS A 57 18.34 -17.73 2.60
N SER A 58 19.24 -17.47 1.65
CA SER A 58 20.27 -16.43 1.80
C SER A 58 19.79 -15.02 1.45
N LEU A 59 18.60 -14.88 0.87
CA LEU A 59 18.03 -13.60 0.50
C LEU A 59 17.68 -12.77 1.74
N GLN A 60 18.01 -11.51 1.68
CA GLN A 60 17.69 -10.53 2.73
C GLN A 60 16.88 -9.39 2.15
N PHE A 61 16.00 -8.81 2.95
CA PHE A 61 15.23 -7.65 2.56
C PHE A 61 16.16 -6.45 2.33
N ASP A 62 16.05 -5.82 1.16
CA ASP A 62 16.77 -4.61 0.81
C ASP A 62 15.79 -3.42 0.76
N ASP A 63 15.98 -2.49 1.67
CA ASP A 63 15.14 -1.31 1.87
C ASP A 63 15.10 -0.36 0.64
N ASN A 64 16.10 -0.48 -0.25
CA ASN A 64 16.27 0.41 -1.40
C ASN A 64 15.67 -0.14 -2.70
N LEU A 65 15.25 -1.40 -2.73
CA LEU A 65 14.79 -2.05 -3.96
C LEU A 65 13.34 -1.73 -4.33
N ALA A 66 12.49 -1.38 -3.39
CA ALA A 66 11.09 -1.15 -3.67
C ALA A 66 10.55 0.12 -3.01
N ILE A 67 9.66 0.80 -3.73
CA ILE A 67 8.87 1.93 -3.26
C ILE A 67 7.41 1.72 -3.66
N ARG A 68 6.48 2.44 -3.02
CA ARG A 68 5.08 2.40 -3.42
C ARG A 68 4.89 2.94 -4.84
N GLY A 69 3.97 2.35 -5.59
CA GLY A 69 3.65 2.77 -6.95
C GLY A 69 4.52 2.14 -8.03
N LEU A 70 5.24 1.07 -7.70
CA LEU A 70 5.88 0.22 -8.69
C LEU A 70 4.87 -0.79 -9.27
N VAL A 71 5.19 -1.35 -10.42
CA VAL A 71 4.39 -2.36 -11.12
C VAL A 71 5.29 -3.52 -11.53
N ILE A 72 4.86 -4.72 -11.22
CA ILE A 72 5.48 -5.96 -11.67
C ILE A 72 4.91 -6.34 -13.03
N ASP A 73 5.75 -6.47 -14.06
CA ASP A 73 5.43 -7.14 -15.32
C ASP A 73 5.69 -8.63 -15.12
N ARG A 74 4.61 -9.35 -14.90
CA ARG A 74 4.64 -10.78 -14.54
C ARG A 74 5.17 -11.66 -15.65
N ASP A 75 4.90 -11.30 -16.90
CA ASP A 75 5.28 -12.11 -18.06
C ASP A 75 6.76 -11.98 -18.40
N LYS A 76 7.35 -10.82 -18.11
CA LYS A 76 8.73 -10.51 -18.49
C LYS A 76 9.73 -10.48 -17.34
N GLY A 77 9.27 -10.69 -16.11
CA GLY A 77 10.17 -10.65 -14.94
C GLY A 77 10.66 -9.24 -14.59
N ASN A 78 9.92 -8.19 -14.98
CA ASN A 78 10.39 -6.82 -14.82
C ASN A 78 9.66 -6.08 -13.70
N LEU A 79 10.38 -5.15 -13.06
CA LEU A 79 9.81 -4.17 -12.14
C LEU A 79 9.82 -2.80 -12.84
N LEU A 80 8.67 -2.14 -12.88
CA LEU A 80 8.45 -0.91 -13.63
C LEU A 80 8.11 0.24 -12.69
N LYS A 81 8.68 1.43 -12.94
CA LYS A 81 8.24 2.69 -12.35
C LYS A 81 7.43 3.46 -13.37
N LEU A 82 6.17 3.76 -13.06
CA LEU A 82 5.28 4.51 -13.92
C LEU A 82 5.16 5.97 -13.47
N ASN A 83 4.86 6.86 -14.39
CA ASN A 83 4.38 8.20 -14.08
C ASN A 83 2.85 8.23 -13.96
N ARG A 84 2.27 9.40 -13.65
CA ARG A 84 0.82 9.61 -13.53
C ARG A 84 0.01 9.31 -14.81
N TYR A 85 0.67 9.18 -15.96
CA TYR A 85 0.07 8.85 -17.26
C TYR A 85 0.32 7.40 -17.67
N THR A 86 0.73 6.55 -16.74
CA THR A 86 1.09 5.13 -16.95
C THR A 86 2.31 4.91 -17.88
N ALA A 87 3.02 5.97 -18.23
CA ALA A 87 4.26 5.84 -19.00
C ALA A 87 5.41 5.36 -18.10
N ILE A 88 6.19 4.41 -18.60
CA ILE A 88 7.31 3.81 -17.87
C ILE A 88 8.47 4.80 -17.79
N ARG A 89 8.91 5.10 -16.58
CA ARG A 89 10.05 5.97 -16.29
C ARG A 89 11.34 5.22 -16.02
N ALA A 90 11.23 4.04 -15.43
CA ALA A 90 12.35 3.15 -15.18
C ALA A 90 11.85 1.70 -15.25
N SER A 91 12.72 0.81 -15.64
CA SER A 91 12.46 -0.62 -15.70
C SER A 91 13.69 -1.39 -15.27
N PHE A 92 13.46 -2.45 -14.49
CA PHE A 92 14.49 -3.33 -13.96
C PHE A 92 14.11 -4.77 -14.30
N HIS A 93 15.11 -5.59 -14.66
CA HIS A 93 14.97 -7.03 -14.78
C HIS A 93 15.81 -7.68 -13.68
N GLY A 94 15.16 -8.44 -12.79
CA GLY A 94 15.82 -8.82 -11.55
C GLY A 94 16.32 -7.58 -10.79
N LEU A 95 17.60 -7.55 -10.45
CA LEU A 95 18.24 -6.44 -9.72
C LEU A 95 18.91 -5.40 -10.65
N LYS A 96 18.86 -5.60 -11.97
CA LYS A 96 19.57 -4.77 -12.94
C LYS A 96 18.62 -3.85 -13.70
N PRO A 97 18.98 -2.56 -13.88
CA PRO A 97 18.20 -1.70 -14.76
C PRO A 97 18.27 -2.23 -16.20
N LEU A 98 17.15 -2.19 -16.92
CA LEU A 98 17.12 -2.46 -18.34
C LEU A 98 17.83 -1.32 -19.09
N ASP A 99 18.72 -1.66 -20.01
CA ASP A 99 19.30 -0.65 -20.90
C ASP A 99 18.23 -0.05 -21.82
N PHE A 100 18.52 1.13 -22.36
CA PHE A 100 17.57 1.89 -23.17
C PHE A 100 17.09 1.11 -24.42
N LYS A 101 17.98 0.39 -25.09
CA LYS A 101 17.62 -0.39 -26.31
C LYS A 101 16.68 -1.53 -25.99
N MET A 102 16.96 -2.25 -24.89
CA MET A 102 16.12 -3.33 -24.42
C MET A 102 14.77 -2.81 -23.94
N HIS A 103 14.77 -1.71 -23.18
CA HIS A 103 13.53 -1.03 -22.76
C HIS A 103 12.66 -0.64 -23.96
N GLN A 104 13.23 0.03 -24.96
CA GLN A 104 12.55 0.41 -26.19
C GLN A 104 12.00 -0.82 -26.94
N LYS A 105 12.79 -1.88 -27.07
CA LYS A 105 12.35 -3.11 -27.73
C LYS A 105 11.13 -3.73 -27.06
N ILE A 106 11.08 -3.71 -25.72
CA ILE A 106 10.03 -4.38 -24.95
C ILE A 106 8.79 -3.49 -24.82
N TYR A 107 8.96 -2.17 -24.60
CA TYR A 107 7.88 -1.29 -24.11
C TYR A 107 7.52 -0.13 -25.03
N ARG A 108 8.15 0.02 -26.21
CA ARG A 108 7.97 1.19 -27.10
C ARG A 108 6.51 1.56 -27.40
N SER A 109 5.63 0.57 -27.50
CA SER A 109 4.22 0.77 -27.81
C SER A 109 3.30 0.11 -26.78
N THR A 110 3.82 -0.14 -25.57
CA THR A 110 3.08 -0.86 -24.54
C THR A 110 2.37 0.14 -23.62
N TYR A 111 1.05 0.03 -23.58
CA TYR A 111 0.25 0.67 -22.55
C TYR A 111 0.14 -0.26 -21.35
N ILE A 112 0.47 0.24 -20.16
CA ILE A 112 0.37 -0.55 -18.94
C ILE A 112 -1.06 -0.45 -18.41
N ASP A 113 -1.81 -1.51 -18.59
CA ASP A 113 -3.17 -1.64 -18.07
C ASP A 113 -3.17 -2.59 -16.85
N LEU A 114 -3.34 -2.01 -15.68
CA LEU A 114 -3.38 -2.74 -14.40
C LEU A 114 -4.64 -3.59 -14.24
N SER A 115 -5.64 -3.46 -15.12
CA SER A 115 -6.81 -4.34 -15.12
C SER A 115 -6.55 -5.69 -15.78
N THR A 116 -5.45 -5.81 -16.52
CA THR A 116 -5.04 -7.06 -17.16
C THR A 116 -4.20 -7.90 -16.20
N GLY A 117 -4.32 -9.23 -16.27
CA GLY A 117 -3.56 -10.15 -15.43
C GLY A 117 -2.04 -10.16 -15.64
N GLY A 118 -1.52 -9.46 -16.66
CA GLY A 118 -0.09 -9.38 -16.95
C GLY A 118 0.71 -8.45 -16.01
N TYR A 119 0.03 -7.55 -15.32
CA TYR A 119 0.65 -6.55 -14.45
C TYR A 119 0.10 -6.62 -13.02
N MET A 120 0.98 -6.44 -12.04
CA MET A 120 0.63 -6.41 -10.62
C MET A 120 1.14 -5.13 -9.97
N ALA A 121 0.26 -4.35 -9.35
CA ALA A 121 0.63 -3.11 -8.67
C ALA A 121 1.25 -3.39 -7.29
N VAL A 122 2.28 -2.62 -6.94
CA VAL A 122 2.87 -2.53 -5.59
C VAL A 122 2.34 -1.26 -4.96
N ASP A 123 1.18 -1.34 -4.33
CA ASP A 123 0.38 -0.18 -3.91
C ASP A 123 0.20 -0.04 -2.39
N THR A 124 0.65 -1.04 -1.63
CA THR A 124 0.58 -1.05 -0.17
C THR A 124 1.94 -1.35 0.44
N PHE A 125 2.12 -1.03 1.73
CA PHE A 125 3.30 -1.45 2.48
C PHE A 125 3.48 -2.96 2.45
N PHE A 126 2.41 -3.72 2.58
CA PHE A 126 2.45 -5.19 2.54
C PHE A 126 2.96 -5.77 1.21
N SER A 127 3.04 -4.95 0.17
CA SER A 127 3.55 -5.34 -1.15
C SER A 127 5.04 -5.05 -1.34
N TYR A 128 5.72 -4.41 -0.39
CA TYR A 128 7.16 -4.11 -0.52
C TYR A 128 8.00 -5.36 -0.45
N SER A 129 7.79 -6.19 0.57
CA SER A 129 8.47 -7.49 0.70
C SER A 129 8.22 -8.38 -0.52
N LEU A 130 7.02 -8.33 -1.12
CA LEU A 130 6.70 -9.02 -2.35
C LEU A 130 7.57 -8.52 -3.52
N ALA A 131 7.61 -7.21 -3.75
CA ALA A 131 8.36 -6.63 -4.87
C ALA A 131 9.88 -6.89 -4.75
N VAL A 132 10.43 -6.72 -3.54
CA VAL A 132 11.85 -7.01 -3.26
C VAL A 132 12.16 -8.46 -3.52
N LEU A 133 11.36 -9.37 -2.95
CA LEU A 133 11.58 -10.80 -3.11
C LEU A 133 11.39 -11.26 -4.56
N TYR A 134 10.39 -10.74 -5.26
CA TYR A 134 10.17 -11.03 -6.67
C TYR A 134 11.40 -10.70 -7.52
N THR A 135 11.95 -9.49 -7.39
CA THR A 135 13.15 -9.10 -8.15
C THR A 135 14.37 -9.94 -7.82
N GLN A 136 14.54 -10.30 -6.55
CA GLN A 136 15.62 -11.19 -6.11
C GLN A 136 15.46 -12.61 -6.68
N LEU A 137 14.24 -13.14 -6.75
CA LEU A 137 13.95 -14.46 -7.32
C LEU A 137 14.16 -14.48 -8.84
N VAL A 138 13.79 -13.41 -9.55
CA VAL A 138 14.09 -13.25 -10.97
C VAL A 138 15.60 -13.26 -11.22
N GLU A 139 16.38 -12.48 -10.46
CA GLU A 139 17.85 -12.48 -10.58
C GLU A 139 18.44 -13.86 -10.30
N LEU A 140 17.93 -14.59 -9.29
CA LEU A 140 18.41 -15.94 -8.98
C LEU A 140 18.06 -16.93 -10.10
N LYS A 141 16.83 -16.87 -10.64
CA LYS A 141 16.41 -17.73 -11.76
C LYS A 141 17.33 -17.57 -12.95
N ASP A 142 17.62 -16.33 -13.34
CA ASP A 142 18.40 -16.05 -14.55
C ASP A 142 19.89 -16.34 -14.36
N SER A 143 20.40 -16.07 -13.16
CA SER A 143 21.81 -16.34 -12.83
C SER A 143 22.10 -17.83 -12.58
N ASN A 144 21.07 -18.65 -12.36
CA ASN A 144 21.22 -20.08 -12.03
C ASN A 144 20.31 -20.98 -12.88
N PRO A 145 20.56 -21.10 -14.18
CA PRO A 145 19.68 -21.85 -15.10
C PRO A 145 19.55 -23.35 -14.75
N ASN A 146 20.48 -23.87 -13.94
CA ASN A 146 20.44 -25.27 -13.48
C ASN A 146 19.49 -25.48 -12.28
N LEU A 147 19.01 -24.41 -11.64
CA LEU A 147 18.03 -24.50 -10.55
C LEU A 147 16.61 -24.45 -11.13
N GLN A 148 15.72 -25.26 -10.56
CA GLN A 148 14.34 -25.34 -11.02
C GLN A 148 13.51 -24.20 -10.39
N PHE A 149 13.50 -23.03 -11.04
CA PHE A 149 12.57 -21.95 -10.72
C PHE A 149 11.35 -22.02 -11.66
N PRO A 150 10.15 -21.66 -11.18
CA PRO A 150 8.97 -21.48 -12.04
C PRO A 150 9.16 -20.33 -13.03
N GLU A 151 8.20 -20.16 -13.95
CA GLU A 151 8.13 -18.98 -14.81
C GLU A 151 7.84 -17.71 -14.02
N TYR A 152 8.22 -16.53 -14.55
CA TYR A 152 8.12 -15.25 -13.85
C TYR A 152 6.72 -14.95 -13.32
N ALA A 153 5.68 -15.22 -14.15
CA ALA A 153 4.29 -15.04 -13.74
C ALA A 153 3.94 -15.92 -12.53
N ARG A 154 4.40 -17.17 -12.52
CA ARG A 154 4.17 -18.08 -11.40
C ARG A 154 4.94 -17.66 -10.15
N ILE A 155 6.16 -17.13 -10.29
CA ILE A 155 6.91 -16.58 -9.16
C ILE A 155 6.14 -15.41 -8.55
N ALA A 156 5.56 -14.51 -9.36
CA ALA A 156 4.76 -13.39 -8.88
C ALA A 156 3.52 -13.87 -8.10
N ASP A 157 2.80 -14.86 -8.63
CA ASP A 157 1.64 -15.47 -7.96
C ASP A 157 2.02 -16.14 -6.65
N ASP A 158 3.07 -16.95 -6.66
CA ASP A 158 3.53 -17.66 -5.46
C ASP A 158 3.99 -16.70 -4.37
N CYS A 159 4.62 -15.57 -4.73
CA CYS A 159 4.98 -14.51 -3.79
C CYS A 159 3.73 -13.84 -3.20
N LEU A 160 2.75 -13.47 -4.03
CA LEU A 160 1.50 -12.86 -3.56
C LEU A 160 0.73 -13.81 -2.64
N ASP A 161 0.53 -15.05 -3.07
CA ASP A 161 -0.14 -16.07 -2.27
C ASP A 161 0.57 -16.35 -0.94
N ALA A 162 1.92 -16.30 -0.92
CA ALA A 162 2.69 -16.52 0.29
C ALA A 162 2.59 -15.33 1.26
N VAL A 163 2.54 -14.09 0.75
CA VAL A 163 2.27 -12.89 1.55
C VAL A 163 0.87 -12.99 2.16
N ASP A 164 -0.14 -13.25 1.34
CA ASP A 164 -1.53 -13.39 1.81
C ASP A 164 -1.69 -14.53 2.83
N GLU A 165 -1.00 -15.64 2.62
CA GLU A 165 -0.98 -16.77 3.56
C GLU A 165 -0.35 -16.34 4.90
N ALA A 166 0.80 -15.61 4.88
CA ALA A 166 1.47 -15.15 6.08
C ALA A 166 0.61 -14.21 6.92
N HIS A 167 -0.22 -13.39 6.27
CA HIS A 167 -1.20 -12.54 6.95
C HIS A 167 -2.38 -13.34 7.51
N ARG A 168 -2.89 -14.35 6.79
CA ARG A 168 -4.06 -15.12 7.19
C ARG A 168 -3.77 -16.18 8.26
N ASP A 169 -2.63 -16.85 8.19
CA ASP A 169 -2.29 -17.95 9.11
C ASP A 169 -1.78 -17.47 10.47
N GLY A 170 -1.64 -16.14 10.63
CA GLY A 170 -1.20 -15.53 11.88
C GLY A 170 0.31 -15.56 12.11
N SER A 171 1.12 -16.12 11.20
CA SER A 171 2.57 -16.26 11.41
C SER A 171 3.29 -14.93 11.61
N LEU A 172 2.83 -13.85 10.95
CA LEU A 172 3.31 -12.48 11.17
C LEU A 172 2.84 -11.94 12.53
N LYS A 173 1.54 -12.06 12.82
CA LYS A 173 0.95 -11.54 14.05
C LYS A 173 1.53 -12.21 15.30
N GLU A 174 1.77 -13.50 15.27
CA GLU A 174 2.38 -14.24 16.39
C GLU A 174 3.81 -13.77 16.67
N GLU A 175 4.57 -13.42 15.64
CA GLU A 175 5.92 -12.88 15.83
C GLU A 175 5.90 -11.45 16.38
N VAL A 176 4.99 -10.61 15.88
CA VAL A 176 4.77 -9.27 16.42
C VAL A 176 4.36 -9.32 17.89
N LYS A 177 3.45 -10.24 18.26
CA LYS A 177 3.02 -10.43 19.66
C LYS A 177 4.18 -10.74 20.61
N LYS A 178 5.17 -11.53 20.17
CA LYS A 178 6.32 -11.89 21.00
C LYS A 178 7.23 -10.72 21.32
N ASN A 179 7.30 -9.72 20.43
CA ASN A 179 8.21 -8.59 20.58
C ASN A 179 7.60 -7.28 20.06
N LEU A 180 6.58 -6.79 20.74
CA LEU A 180 5.84 -5.57 20.36
C LEU A 180 6.76 -4.34 20.27
N ASP A 181 7.73 -4.19 21.19
CA ASP A 181 8.68 -3.06 21.15
C ASP A 181 9.56 -3.05 19.89
N HIS A 182 9.80 -4.21 19.29
CA HIS A 182 10.57 -4.32 18.06
C HIS A 182 9.79 -3.85 16.83
N TYR A 183 8.47 -4.01 16.85
CA TYR A 183 7.62 -3.78 15.67
C TYR A 183 6.71 -2.55 15.79
N ILE A 184 6.31 -2.15 17.00
CA ILE A 184 5.30 -1.11 17.23
C ILE A 184 5.94 0.16 17.78
N ILE A 185 5.51 1.30 17.27
CA ILE A 185 5.88 2.63 17.76
C ILE A 185 4.80 3.11 18.71
N LYS A 186 5.19 3.44 19.92
CA LYS A 186 4.33 4.12 20.90
C LYS A 186 4.35 5.62 20.64
N ASP A 187 3.18 6.24 20.50
CA ASP A 187 3.04 7.67 20.24
C ASP A 187 2.10 8.31 21.28
N PRO A 188 2.63 8.74 22.44
CA PRO A 188 1.83 9.41 23.48
C PRO A 188 1.15 10.67 22.98
N LYS A 189 1.76 11.38 22.03
CA LYS A 189 1.21 12.62 21.48
C LYS A 189 -0.06 12.38 20.66
N MET A 190 -0.09 11.31 19.86
CA MET A 190 -1.25 10.91 19.10
C MET A 190 -2.42 10.59 20.03
N VAL A 191 -2.18 9.86 21.16
CA VAL A 191 -3.22 9.54 22.14
C VAL A 191 -3.78 10.82 22.78
N GLU A 192 -2.91 11.76 23.18
CA GLU A 192 -3.34 13.06 23.71
C GLU A 192 -4.20 13.84 22.71
N ASP A 193 -3.86 13.80 21.42
CA ASP A 193 -4.62 14.50 20.38
C ASP A 193 -5.98 13.83 20.12
N LEU A 194 -6.10 12.50 20.23
CA LEU A 194 -7.38 11.80 20.17
C LEU A 194 -8.29 12.19 21.36
N GLU A 195 -7.74 12.25 22.57
CA GLU A 195 -8.49 12.70 23.76
C GLU A 195 -8.97 14.16 23.59
N LYS A 196 -8.17 15.04 22.98
CA LYS A 196 -8.58 16.41 22.64
C LYS A 196 -9.73 16.43 21.63
N TYR A 197 -9.69 15.62 20.59
CA TYR A 197 -10.80 15.53 19.63
C TYR A 197 -12.10 15.13 20.34
N LYS A 198 -12.04 14.13 21.22
CA LYS A 198 -13.21 13.71 22.00
C LYS A 198 -13.70 14.82 22.93
N LYS A 199 -12.82 15.52 23.61
CA LYS A 199 -13.14 16.70 24.45
C LYS A 199 -13.84 17.81 23.67
N HIS A 200 -13.51 17.97 22.40
CA HIS A 200 -14.17 18.90 21.47
C HIS A 200 -15.43 18.32 20.80
N GLY A 201 -15.99 17.25 21.35
CA GLY A 201 -17.27 16.67 20.93
C GLY A 201 -17.18 15.80 19.65
N LYS A 202 -15.97 15.44 19.20
CA LYS A 202 -15.83 14.47 18.11
C LYS A 202 -16.01 13.06 18.65
N LYS A 203 -16.74 12.23 17.93
CA LYS A 203 -16.85 10.81 18.19
C LYS A 203 -15.80 10.07 17.36
N ILE A 204 -15.07 9.17 17.99
CA ILE A 204 -13.98 8.46 17.33
C ILE A 204 -14.33 6.99 17.23
N PHE A 205 -14.10 6.38 16.08
CA PHE A 205 -14.28 4.94 15.91
C PHE A 205 -13.11 4.30 15.17
N ILE A 206 -12.88 3.03 15.44
CA ILE A 206 -11.92 2.18 14.75
C ILE A 206 -12.67 1.28 13.79
N LEU A 207 -12.13 1.11 12.58
CA LEU A 207 -12.62 0.16 11.57
C LEU A 207 -11.42 -0.57 10.97
N THR A 208 -11.18 -1.81 11.40
CA THR A 208 -10.01 -2.60 11.02
C THR A 208 -10.36 -3.96 10.46
N ASN A 209 -9.50 -4.48 9.56
CA ASN A 209 -9.56 -5.86 9.10
C ASN A 209 -8.92 -6.84 10.09
N SER A 210 -8.22 -6.36 11.11
CA SER A 210 -7.65 -7.17 12.18
C SER A 210 -8.74 -7.77 13.07
N ASP A 211 -8.45 -8.94 13.65
CA ASP A 211 -9.35 -9.63 14.57
C ASP A 211 -9.38 -8.96 15.96
N TYR A 212 -10.33 -9.39 16.80
CA TYR A 212 -10.51 -8.90 18.15
C TYR A 212 -9.23 -9.02 19.01
N HIS A 213 -8.61 -10.20 19.04
CA HIS A 213 -7.49 -10.46 19.95
C HIS A 213 -6.28 -9.59 19.61
N TYR A 214 -5.97 -9.46 18.33
CA TYR A 214 -4.86 -8.63 17.87
C TYR A 214 -5.14 -7.14 18.07
N THR A 215 -6.37 -6.71 17.76
CA THR A 215 -6.82 -5.32 17.99
C THR A 215 -6.69 -4.95 19.47
N LYS A 216 -7.22 -5.79 20.36
CA LYS A 216 -7.14 -5.57 21.81
C LYS A 216 -5.68 -5.49 22.28
N LEU A 217 -4.83 -6.42 21.85
CA LEU A 217 -3.41 -6.43 22.19
C LEU A 217 -2.72 -5.12 21.83
N LEU A 218 -2.93 -4.63 20.60
CA LEU A 218 -2.28 -3.41 20.13
C LEU A 218 -2.82 -2.17 20.84
N LEU A 219 -4.12 -2.08 21.11
CA LEU A 219 -4.71 -0.97 21.85
C LEU A 219 -4.27 -0.95 23.32
N ASP A 220 -4.20 -2.12 23.95
CA ASP A 220 -3.67 -2.25 25.33
C ASP A 220 -2.19 -1.86 25.39
N TYR A 221 -1.40 -2.13 24.35
CA TYR A 221 0.02 -1.84 24.31
C TYR A 221 0.36 -0.39 23.92
N ALA A 222 -0.31 0.14 22.90
CA ALA A 222 0.10 1.41 22.29
C ALA A 222 -0.81 2.59 22.66
N ILE A 223 -2.02 2.35 23.17
CA ILE A 223 -2.99 3.40 23.51
C ILE A 223 -3.22 3.48 25.02
N ALA A 224 -3.62 2.37 25.66
CA ALA A 224 -4.01 2.36 27.06
C ALA A 224 -2.99 3.00 28.03
N PRO A 225 -1.67 2.78 27.90
CA PRO A 225 -0.69 3.33 28.84
C PRO A 225 -0.55 4.87 28.79
N PHE A 226 -1.08 5.50 27.75
CA PHE A 226 -0.92 6.95 27.50
C PHE A 226 -2.19 7.76 27.67
N LEU A 227 -3.31 7.09 28.02
CA LEU A 227 -4.57 7.76 28.34
C LEU A 227 -4.41 8.62 29.59
N LYS A 228 -4.91 9.85 29.54
CA LYS A 228 -4.88 10.81 30.68
C LYS A 228 -6.29 11.17 31.16
N GLU A 229 -7.24 11.31 30.24
CA GLU A 229 -8.61 11.75 30.51
C GLU A 229 -9.60 10.57 30.51
N HIS A 230 -9.19 9.37 30.04
CA HIS A 230 -10.05 8.18 29.95
C HIS A 230 -9.41 7.02 30.73
N LYS A 231 -10.27 6.16 31.32
CA LYS A 231 -9.81 4.98 32.07
C LYS A 231 -9.43 3.80 31.16
N SER A 232 -10.04 3.75 30.00
CA SER A 232 -9.87 2.68 29.02
C SER A 232 -9.95 3.24 27.60
N TRP A 233 -9.29 2.58 26.65
CA TRP A 233 -9.50 2.88 25.23
C TRP A 233 -10.94 2.65 24.77
N LEU A 234 -11.72 1.78 25.47
CA LEU A 234 -13.16 1.65 25.24
C LEU A 234 -13.93 2.94 25.54
N ASP A 235 -13.45 3.76 26.48
CA ASP A 235 -14.04 5.06 26.75
C ASP A 235 -13.65 6.11 25.69
N LEU A 236 -12.48 5.93 25.05
CA LEU A 236 -11.99 6.85 24.03
C LEU A 236 -12.72 6.64 22.70
N PHE A 237 -12.92 5.37 22.29
CA PHE A 237 -13.55 5.03 21.02
C PHE A 237 -15.04 4.72 21.20
N GLU A 238 -15.89 5.43 20.45
CA GLU A 238 -17.34 5.21 20.45
C GLU A 238 -17.67 3.83 19.88
N PHE A 239 -16.97 3.43 18.80
CA PHE A 239 -17.10 2.10 18.18
C PHE A 239 -15.71 1.54 17.88
N VAL A 240 -15.55 0.23 18.11
CA VAL A 240 -14.40 -0.54 17.65
C VAL A 240 -14.90 -1.68 16.79
N ILE A 241 -14.71 -1.59 15.48
CA ILE A 241 -15.21 -2.56 14.51
C ILE A 241 -14.03 -3.37 13.98
N THR A 242 -13.97 -4.64 14.38
CA THR A 242 -12.92 -5.60 14.02
C THR A 242 -13.37 -6.49 12.87
N PHE A 243 -12.43 -7.12 12.18
CA PHE A 243 -12.69 -8.03 11.07
C PHE A 243 -13.74 -7.48 10.08
N ALA A 244 -13.60 -6.20 9.76
CA ALA A 244 -14.55 -5.44 8.95
C ALA A 244 -14.60 -5.90 7.49
N GLN A 245 -13.56 -6.61 7.03
CA GLN A 245 -13.42 -7.05 5.64
C GLN A 245 -13.44 -5.89 4.64
N LYS A 246 -12.77 -4.78 4.97
CA LYS A 246 -12.58 -3.70 4.00
C LYS A 246 -11.90 -4.22 2.73
N PRO A 247 -12.29 -3.84 1.52
CA PRO A 247 -13.28 -2.80 1.19
C PRO A 247 -14.75 -3.24 1.19
N LYS A 248 -15.07 -4.52 1.40
CA LYS A 248 -16.45 -5.07 1.35
C LYS A 248 -17.39 -4.35 2.33
N PHE A 249 -16.90 -3.93 3.50
CA PHE A 249 -17.65 -3.13 4.47
C PHE A 249 -18.38 -1.93 3.85
N PHE A 250 -17.83 -1.31 2.81
CA PHE A 250 -18.37 -0.11 2.20
C PHE A 250 -19.48 -0.35 1.18
N TYR A 251 -19.61 -1.58 0.64
CA TYR A 251 -20.58 -1.89 -0.42
C TYR A 251 -21.38 -3.19 -0.23
N GLU A 252 -20.97 -4.08 0.68
CA GLU A 252 -21.73 -5.28 1.03
C GLU A 252 -22.60 -5.06 2.27
N GLY A 253 -23.64 -5.89 2.45
CA GLY A 253 -24.59 -5.81 3.55
C GLY A 253 -24.32 -6.78 4.70
N ASN A 254 -23.05 -6.98 5.08
CA ASN A 254 -22.70 -7.88 6.17
C ASN A 254 -23.31 -7.44 7.50
N ARG A 255 -23.68 -8.39 8.37
CA ARG A 255 -24.26 -8.10 9.68
C ARG A 255 -23.18 -7.72 10.70
N PHE A 256 -23.55 -6.84 11.64
CA PHE A 256 -22.76 -6.62 12.84
C PHE A 256 -22.97 -7.75 13.85
N LEU A 257 -21.88 -8.20 14.45
CA LEU A 257 -21.90 -9.02 15.66
C LEU A 257 -21.35 -8.16 16.81
N ARG A 258 -22.05 -8.14 17.94
CA ARG A 258 -21.57 -7.45 19.13
C ARG A 258 -20.50 -8.30 19.81
N VAL A 259 -19.35 -7.71 20.11
CA VAL A 259 -18.23 -8.39 20.76
C VAL A 259 -18.16 -7.97 22.23
N ASN A 260 -18.08 -8.94 23.13
CA ASN A 260 -17.79 -8.67 24.54
C ASN A 260 -16.30 -8.33 24.69
N PRO A 261 -15.94 -7.10 25.15
CA PRO A 261 -14.54 -6.69 25.25
C PRO A 261 -13.71 -7.46 26.29
N ALA A 262 -14.36 -8.23 27.18
CA ALA A 262 -13.66 -8.98 28.22
C ALA A 262 -13.09 -10.30 27.71
N ASP A 263 -13.85 -11.01 26.87
CA ASP A 263 -13.53 -12.39 26.45
C ASP A 263 -13.62 -12.63 24.93
N GLY A 264 -14.11 -11.64 24.16
CA GLY A 264 -14.25 -11.74 22.71
C GLY A 264 -15.44 -12.57 22.25
N THR A 265 -16.35 -12.99 23.14
CA THR A 265 -17.58 -13.68 22.75
C THR A 265 -18.47 -12.78 21.91
N MET A 266 -19.20 -13.37 20.97
CA MET A 266 -19.99 -12.63 19.98
C MET A 266 -21.46 -12.98 20.10
N THR A 267 -22.30 -11.95 19.97
CA THR A 267 -23.76 -12.08 19.94
C THR A 267 -24.34 -11.33 18.75
N ASN A 268 -25.49 -11.76 18.25
CA ASN A 268 -26.21 -11.02 17.22
C ASN A 268 -26.64 -9.64 17.77
N VAL A 269 -26.66 -8.66 16.88
CA VAL A 269 -27.20 -7.33 17.15
C VAL A 269 -28.68 -7.37 16.79
N GLU A 270 -29.56 -7.31 17.80
CA GLU A 270 -31.01 -7.32 17.64
C GLU A 270 -31.59 -5.89 17.63
N ASP A 271 -30.92 -4.97 18.32
CA ASP A 271 -31.31 -3.57 18.45
C ASP A 271 -30.45 -2.68 17.55
N LYS A 272 -30.68 -1.35 17.60
CA LYS A 272 -29.82 -0.36 16.96
C LYS A 272 -28.41 -0.40 17.52
N LEU A 273 -27.45 -0.02 16.68
CA LEU A 273 -26.05 0.09 17.07
C LEU A 273 -25.90 1.10 18.22
N ALA A 274 -25.30 0.67 19.30
CA ALA A 274 -24.92 1.48 20.46
C ALA A 274 -23.41 1.48 20.61
N PRO A 275 -22.82 2.47 21.30
CA PRO A 275 -21.38 2.49 21.56
C PRO A 275 -20.88 1.15 22.07
N GLY A 276 -19.73 0.68 21.53
CA GLY A 276 -19.18 -0.61 21.91
C GLY A 276 -18.28 -1.25 20.84
N MET A 277 -18.01 -2.53 21.06
CA MET A 277 -17.16 -3.32 20.19
C MET A 277 -17.97 -4.26 19.31
N TYR A 278 -17.58 -4.36 18.04
CA TYR A 278 -18.28 -5.13 17.02
C TYR A 278 -17.32 -5.89 16.12
N GLN A 279 -17.83 -6.91 15.44
CA GLN A 279 -17.16 -7.58 14.33
C GLN A 279 -18.02 -7.51 13.07
N GLY A 280 -17.37 -7.36 11.90
CA GLY A 280 -18.05 -7.30 10.60
C GLY A 280 -18.83 -6.02 10.39
N GLY A 281 -20.08 -6.13 9.93
CA GLY A 281 -20.95 -4.99 9.67
C GLY A 281 -20.81 -4.38 8.29
N ASN A 282 -21.50 -3.25 8.09
CA ASN A 282 -21.47 -2.50 6.84
C ASN A 282 -21.71 -1.00 7.06
N ALA A 283 -21.19 -0.20 6.15
CA ALA A 283 -21.25 1.25 6.21
C ALA A 283 -22.68 1.80 6.13
N LYS A 284 -23.57 1.18 5.34
CA LYS A 284 -24.94 1.63 5.17
C LYS A 284 -25.72 1.55 6.48
N GLN A 285 -25.66 0.40 7.18
CA GLN A 285 -26.32 0.24 8.47
C GLN A 285 -25.70 1.21 9.49
N PHE A 286 -24.35 1.32 9.53
CA PHE A 286 -23.66 2.23 10.44
C PHE A 286 -24.13 3.68 10.28
N THR A 287 -24.15 4.21 9.06
CA THR A 287 -24.58 5.60 8.81
C THR A 287 -26.07 5.81 9.06
N THR A 288 -26.92 4.87 8.59
CA THR A 288 -28.38 5.00 8.73
C THR A 288 -28.82 5.00 10.19
N GLU A 289 -28.32 4.05 10.99
CA GLU A 289 -28.73 3.93 12.39
C GLU A 289 -28.21 5.06 13.29
N LEU A 290 -27.04 5.63 12.94
CA LEU A 290 -26.46 6.76 13.67
C LEU A 290 -26.94 8.11 13.15
N GLY A 291 -27.76 8.16 12.09
CA GLY A 291 -28.25 9.39 11.48
C GLY A 291 -27.10 10.27 10.94
N LEU A 292 -26.19 9.65 10.19
CA LEU A 292 -24.99 10.30 9.64
C LEU A 292 -25.09 10.40 8.12
N GLU A 293 -24.66 11.55 7.62
CA GLU A 293 -24.38 11.74 6.21
C GLU A 293 -22.88 11.53 5.93
N GLY A 294 -22.51 11.31 4.67
CA GLY A 294 -21.12 11.10 4.31
C GLY A 294 -20.17 12.25 4.71
N ASP A 295 -20.68 13.47 4.67
CA ASP A 295 -19.92 14.67 5.07
C ASP A 295 -19.72 14.82 6.59
N ASP A 296 -20.45 14.06 7.40
CA ASP A 296 -20.28 14.03 8.86
C ASP A 296 -19.07 13.21 9.31
N ILE A 297 -18.53 12.37 8.41
CA ILE A 297 -17.48 11.40 8.73
C ILE A 297 -16.19 11.76 8.02
N LEU A 298 -15.10 11.85 8.80
CA LEU A 298 -13.74 11.83 8.27
C LEU A 298 -13.14 10.45 8.57
N TYR A 299 -12.78 9.71 7.53
CA TYR A 299 -12.10 8.44 7.66
C TYR A 299 -10.63 8.56 7.30
N ILE A 300 -9.75 8.02 8.13
CA ILE A 300 -8.30 8.09 8.00
C ILE A 300 -7.77 6.67 7.88
N GLY A 301 -6.99 6.41 6.83
CA GLY A 301 -6.37 5.10 6.57
C GLY A 301 -5.14 5.22 5.70
N ASP A 302 -4.38 4.15 5.57
CA ASP A 302 -3.14 4.09 4.77
C ASP A 302 -3.32 3.38 3.42
N HIS A 303 -4.40 2.60 3.26
CA HIS A 303 -4.62 1.78 2.08
C HIS A 303 -5.52 2.47 1.06
N ILE A 304 -4.96 2.86 -0.11
CA ILE A 304 -5.68 3.65 -1.12
C ILE A 304 -6.97 2.98 -1.62
N TYR A 305 -6.97 1.67 -1.85
CA TYR A 305 -8.17 0.93 -2.32
C TYR A 305 -9.10 0.56 -1.17
N GLY A 306 -8.55 0.06 -0.08
CA GLY A 306 -9.31 -0.42 1.08
C GLY A 306 -9.98 0.69 1.87
N ASP A 307 -9.34 1.85 2.00
CA ASP A 307 -9.76 2.92 2.91
C ASP A 307 -10.20 4.20 2.20
N ILE A 308 -9.80 4.43 0.94
CA ILE A 308 -10.00 5.72 0.30
C ILE A 308 -10.94 5.62 -0.92
N LEU A 309 -10.57 4.86 -1.95
CA LEU A 309 -11.28 4.90 -3.23
C LEU A 309 -12.68 4.33 -3.15
N ARG A 310 -12.84 3.11 -2.62
CA ARG A 310 -14.15 2.45 -2.50
C ARG A 310 -15.07 3.20 -1.55
N LEU A 311 -14.55 3.55 -0.38
CA LEU A 311 -15.26 4.34 0.61
C LEU A 311 -15.79 5.66 0.02
N LYS A 312 -14.96 6.37 -0.74
CA LYS A 312 -15.35 7.64 -1.34
C LYS A 312 -16.41 7.47 -2.43
N LYS A 313 -16.28 6.40 -3.25
CA LYS A 313 -17.21 6.08 -4.32
C LYS A 313 -18.57 5.64 -3.79
N ASP A 314 -18.57 4.74 -2.80
CA ASP A 314 -19.77 4.03 -2.37
C ASP A 314 -20.47 4.73 -1.18
N CYS A 315 -19.72 5.42 -0.30
CA CYS A 315 -20.24 6.04 0.93
C CYS A 315 -20.14 7.57 0.96
N ASN A 316 -19.37 8.17 0.06
CA ASN A 316 -19.10 9.61 0.01
C ASN A 316 -18.52 10.21 1.32
N TRP A 317 -17.85 9.41 2.16
CA TRP A 317 -17.20 9.92 3.37
C TRP A 317 -16.01 10.82 3.01
N ARG A 318 -15.68 11.76 3.89
CA ARG A 318 -14.43 12.51 3.80
C ARG A 318 -13.27 11.62 4.16
N THR A 319 -12.15 11.79 3.46
CA THR A 319 -10.99 10.90 3.62
C THR A 319 -9.71 11.67 3.85
N ALA A 320 -8.83 11.09 4.67
CA ALA A 320 -7.42 11.47 4.77
C ALA A 320 -6.57 10.21 4.66
N MET A 321 -5.45 10.31 3.96
CA MET A 321 -4.54 9.19 3.75
C MET A 321 -3.26 9.38 4.58
N VAL A 322 -2.85 8.34 5.27
CA VAL A 322 -1.55 8.27 5.97
C VAL A 322 -0.51 7.74 4.98
N LEU A 323 0.55 8.50 4.77
CA LEU A 323 1.66 8.18 3.87
C LEU A 323 2.96 8.44 4.61
N GLU A 324 3.55 7.41 5.21
CA GLU A 324 4.81 7.55 5.97
C GLU A 324 5.98 7.95 5.06
N GLU A 325 5.96 7.51 3.81
CA GLU A 325 7.00 7.76 2.81
C GLU A 325 6.93 9.17 2.17
N LEU A 326 5.85 9.92 2.36
CA LEU A 326 5.64 11.18 1.65
C LEU A 326 6.64 12.27 2.04
N GLU A 327 6.97 12.39 3.31
CA GLU A 327 7.92 13.43 3.78
C GLU A 327 9.34 13.16 3.27
N PRO A 328 9.92 11.95 3.42
CA PRO A 328 11.19 11.60 2.79
C PRO A 328 11.20 11.77 1.26
N GLU A 329 10.11 11.42 0.58
CA GLU A 329 10.00 11.57 -0.87
C GLU A 329 10.06 13.04 -1.29
N ILE A 330 9.34 13.92 -0.60
CA ILE A 330 9.37 15.36 -0.86
C ILE A 330 10.77 15.94 -0.64
N GLU A 331 11.44 15.53 0.44
CA GLU A 331 12.80 15.97 0.73
C GLU A 331 13.80 15.47 -0.35
N ASN A 332 13.67 14.23 -0.79
CA ASN A 332 14.52 13.67 -1.83
C ASN A 332 14.24 14.29 -3.20
N ASN A 333 12.97 14.58 -3.53
CA ASN A 333 12.62 15.31 -4.74
C ASN A 333 13.21 16.72 -4.74
N ALA A 334 13.18 17.41 -3.61
CA ALA A 334 13.81 18.73 -3.49
C ALA A 334 15.35 18.68 -3.68
N LYS A 335 16.01 17.63 -3.18
CA LYS A 335 17.44 17.40 -3.42
C LYS A 335 17.76 17.05 -4.88
N ALA A 336 16.84 16.38 -5.57
CA ALA A 336 16.98 16.00 -6.97
C ALA A 336 16.64 17.14 -7.95
N GLU A 337 16.08 18.27 -7.48
CA GLU A 337 15.62 19.38 -8.32
C GLU A 337 16.71 19.91 -9.30
N PRO A 338 17.97 20.10 -8.89
CA PRO A 338 19.01 20.54 -9.83
C PRO A 338 19.24 19.54 -10.98
N ILE A 339 19.20 18.24 -10.67
CA ILE A 339 19.36 17.16 -11.66
C ILE A 339 18.13 17.12 -12.58
N ASN A 340 16.93 17.27 -12.03
CA ASN A 340 15.70 17.32 -12.80
C ASN A 340 15.67 18.50 -13.77
N ALA A 341 16.16 19.67 -13.36
CA ALA A 341 16.28 20.83 -14.21
C ALA A 341 17.25 20.60 -15.38
N GLU A 342 18.40 19.93 -15.14
CA GLU A 342 19.35 19.54 -16.19
C GLU A 342 18.71 18.54 -17.16
N ILE A 343 18.00 17.53 -16.65
CA ILE A 343 17.24 16.57 -17.47
C ILE A 343 16.21 17.29 -18.33
N GLU A 344 15.49 18.29 -17.81
CA GLU A 344 14.51 19.04 -18.58
C GLU A 344 15.15 19.81 -19.74
N VAL A 345 16.33 20.41 -19.53
CA VAL A 345 17.09 21.06 -20.58
C VAL A 345 17.50 20.08 -21.66
N LEU A 346 18.04 18.90 -21.28
CA LEU A 346 18.42 17.86 -22.23
C LEU A 346 17.22 17.31 -23.00
N MET A 347 16.09 17.14 -22.35
CA MET A 347 14.83 16.70 -23.01
C MET A 347 14.34 17.71 -24.05
N LYS A 348 14.40 19.01 -23.75
CA LYS A 348 14.09 20.07 -24.73
C LYS A 348 15.06 20.07 -25.92
N GLN A 349 16.34 19.78 -25.70
CA GLN A 349 17.32 19.64 -26.77
C GLN A 349 17.10 18.40 -27.64
N LYS A 350 16.57 17.33 -27.04
CA LYS A 350 16.24 16.07 -27.71
C LYS A 350 14.99 16.16 -28.60
N GLU A 351 14.01 16.97 -28.22
CA GLU A 351 12.71 17.08 -28.88
C GLU A 351 12.80 17.28 -30.42
N PRO A 352 13.64 18.19 -30.96
CA PRO A 352 13.78 18.33 -32.41
C PRO A 352 14.32 17.08 -33.13
N PHE A 353 15.17 16.33 -32.46
CA PHE A 353 15.70 15.07 -33.01
C PHE A 353 14.67 13.97 -33.04
N GLU A 354 13.80 13.92 -32.03
CA GLU A 354 12.67 12.97 -31.96
C GLU A 354 11.63 13.31 -33.04
N ASP A 355 11.35 14.58 -33.29
CA ASP A 355 10.46 15.05 -34.35
C ASP A 355 11.01 14.66 -35.74
N GLU A 356 12.30 14.89 -35.98
CA GLU A 356 12.97 14.52 -37.23
C GLU A 356 12.96 13.00 -37.44
N LEU A 357 13.26 12.25 -36.38
CA LEU A 357 13.22 10.78 -36.43
C LEU A 357 11.80 10.29 -36.75
N THR A 358 10.77 10.90 -36.17
CA THR A 358 9.37 10.55 -36.41
C THR A 358 8.99 10.78 -37.88
N VAL A 359 9.40 11.92 -38.45
CA VAL A 359 9.19 12.22 -39.89
C VAL A 359 9.88 11.20 -40.80
N LEU A 360 11.14 10.84 -40.50
CA LEU A 360 11.87 9.85 -41.28
C LEU A 360 11.26 8.46 -41.17
N MET A 361 10.82 8.06 -40.01
CA MET A 361 10.14 6.77 -39.80
C MET A 361 8.79 6.71 -40.51
N THR A 362 8.02 7.80 -40.49
CA THR A 362 6.75 7.90 -41.22
C THR A 362 6.96 7.74 -42.72
N ARG A 363 7.93 8.46 -43.30
CA ARG A 363 8.28 8.33 -44.71
C ARG A 363 8.75 6.92 -45.08
N LYS A 364 9.50 6.28 -44.21
CA LYS A 364 9.90 4.88 -44.37
C LYS A 364 8.70 3.95 -44.50
N ILE A 365 7.67 4.19 -43.70
CA ILE A 365 6.43 3.35 -43.69
C ILE A 365 5.54 3.65 -44.91
N GLU A 366 5.37 4.94 -45.24
CA GLU A 366 4.40 5.36 -46.26
C GLU A 366 4.97 5.34 -47.67
N GLU A 367 6.22 5.71 -47.89
CA GLU A 367 6.81 5.94 -49.19
C GLU A 367 7.87 4.89 -49.57
N GLY A 368 8.29 4.05 -48.61
CA GLY A 368 9.36 3.07 -48.81
C GLY A 368 10.74 3.71 -49.00
N VAL A 369 10.85 5.04 -48.86
CA VAL A 369 12.11 5.82 -48.99
C VAL A 369 12.82 5.86 -47.67
N VAL A 370 14.09 5.46 -47.63
CA VAL A 370 14.84 5.27 -46.39
C VAL A 370 16.19 5.92 -46.46
N ASP A 371 16.48 6.78 -45.49
CA ASP A 371 17.86 7.13 -45.08
C ASP A 371 18.18 6.42 -43.76
N ASP A 372 18.51 5.13 -43.86
CA ASP A 372 18.81 4.29 -42.69
C ASP A 372 20.01 4.84 -41.91
N GLY A 373 21.00 5.47 -42.61
CA GLY A 373 22.15 6.08 -41.94
C GLY A 373 21.76 7.27 -41.06
N LYS A 374 20.83 8.10 -41.52
CA LYS A 374 20.31 9.22 -40.74
C LYS A 374 19.45 8.78 -39.58
N ILE A 375 18.62 7.75 -39.77
CA ILE A 375 17.83 7.15 -38.70
C ILE A 375 18.73 6.59 -37.59
N GLU A 376 19.79 5.86 -37.94
CA GLU A 376 20.76 5.34 -36.96
C GLU A 376 21.51 6.44 -36.23
N ALA A 377 21.85 7.54 -36.91
CA ALA A 377 22.51 8.68 -36.31
C ALA A 377 21.64 9.40 -35.27
N LEU A 378 20.32 9.54 -35.53
CA LEU A 378 19.35 10.15 -34.64
C LEU A 378 18.94 9.23 -33.47
N GLN A 379 19.18 7.93 -33.59
CA GLN A 379 18.90 6.94 -32.54
C GLN A 379 20.07 6.75 -31.56
N LYS A 380 21.26 7.27 -31.89
CA LYS A 380 22.45 7.28 -31.01
C LYS A 380 22.48 8.55 -30.14
#